data_5bb89ff13ac22e0981b855dce2966d3f
#
_entry.id   5bb89ff13ac22e0981b855dce2966d3f
#
_cell.length_a   1.000
_cell.length_b   1.000
_cell.length_c   1.000
_cell.angle_alpha   90.00
_cell.angle_beta   90.00
_cell.angle_gamma   90.00
#
_symmetry.space_group_name_H-M   'P 1'
#
loop_
_entity.id
_entity.type
_entity.pdbx_description
1 polymer ?
#
loop_
_entity_poly.entity_id
_entity_poly.type
_entity_poly.pdbx_seq_one_letter_code
_entity_poly.pdbx_strand_id
1 'polypeptide(L)'
;MALPSVIIFDPAKHEYLIPAFAFIHEDCIETDSTLATFHPPFQHANSETPDIRVLEYWKKNVAQVTEGTKIIFMQMVVSESGQEELAGYVALASQATETGPFRGSVEKLLVSPRYRRMGIAKRLMSKLEEVALKRGTTLLTLDTEAGSPAEGVY
;
A
#
# COMPACT_ATOMS: atom_id res chain seq x y z
N MET A 1 12.20 -12.05 14.55
CA MET A 1 11.37 -12.73 13.54
C MET A 1 11.80 -12.30 12.13
N ALA A 2 12.13 -13.28 11.32
CA ALA A 2 12.48 -12.98 9.93
C ALA A 2 11.20 -12.70 9.13
N LEU A 3 11.18 -11.61 8.37
CA LEU A 3 10.04 -11.27 7.53
C LEU A 3 10.14 -11.99 6.18
N PRO A 4 9.02 -12.47 5.64
CA PRO A 4 8.99 -12.97 4.27
C PRO A 4 9.39 -11.87 3.28
N SER A 5 9.79 -12.25 2.07
CA SER A 5 10.09 -11.28 1.03
C SER A 5 8.87 -10.47 0.65
N VAL A 6 9.09 -9.21 0.27
CA VAL A 6 8.03 -8.36 -0.31
C VAL A 6 7.58 -9.01 -1.62
N ILE A 7 6.27 -9.10 -1.81
CA ILE A 7 5.69 -9.70 -3.01
C ILE A 7 4.84 -8.68 -3.76
N ILE A 8 4.61 -8.93 -5.03
CA ILE A 8 3.78 -8.10 -5.88
C ILE A 8 2.35 -8.64 -5.84
N PHE A 9 1.39 -7.75 -5.64
CA PHE A 9 -0.02 -8.12 -5.66
C PHE A 9 -0.43 -8.62 -7.04
N ASP A 10 -1.02 -9.81 -7.05
CA ASP A 10 -1.55 -10.44 -8.27
C ASP A 10 -3.07 -10.57 -8.11
N PRO A 11 -3.88 -9.86 -8.92
CA PRO A 11 -5.34 -9.93 -8.80
C PRO A 11 -5.89 -11.36 -8.85
N ALA A 12 -5.24 -12.25 -9.61
CA ALA A 12 -5.70 -13.62 -9.72
C ALA A 12 -5.48 -14.46 -8.45
N LYS A 13 -4.51 -14.07 -7.63
CA LYS A 13 -4.12 -14.83 -6.43
C LYS A 13 -4.50 -14.15 -5.14
N HIS A 14 -4.54 -12.81 -5.12
CA HIS A 14 -4.58 -12.02 -3.89
C HIS A 14 -5.85 -11.20 -3.72
N GLU A 15 -6.87 -11.42 -4.55
CA GLU A 15 -8.14 -10.68 -4.47
C GLU A 15 -8.76 -10.75 -3.07
N TYR A 16 -8.59 -11.86 -2.37
CA TYR A 16 -9.12 -12.06 -1.02
C TYR A 16 -8.55 -11.08 0.01
N LEU A 17 -7.45 -10.41 -0.31
CA LEU A 17 -6.81 -9.44 0.57
C LEU A 17 -7.39 -8.03 0.45
N ILE A 18 -8.26 -7.76 -0.51
CA ILE A 18 -8.81 -6.41 -0.70
C ILE A 18 -9.41 -5.82 0.58
N PRO A 19 -10.22 -6.56 1.36
CA PRO A 19 -10.71 -6.02 2.63
C PRO A 19 -9.59 -5.66 3.61
N ALA A 20 -8.49 -6.42 3.63
CA ALA A 20 -7.35 -6.13 4.49
C ALA A 20 -6.66 -4.81 4.10
N PHE A 21 -6.55 -4.52 2.80
CA PHE A 21 -6.05 -3.22 2.34
C PHE A 21 -6.88 -2.08 2.91
N ALA A 22 -8.19 -2.22 2.83
CA ALA A 22 -9.12 -1.20 3.32
C ALA A 22 -9.01 -1.02 4.84
N PHE A 23 -8.95 -2.10 5.60
CA PHE A 23 -8.81 -2.03 7.06
C PHE A 23 -7.50 -1.37 7.49
N ILE A 24 -6.39 -1.69 6.84
CA ILE A 24 -5.11 -1.04 7.13
C ILE A 24 -5.19 0.45 6.84
N HIS A 25 -5.82 0.84 5.74
CA HIS A 25 -6.01 2.23 5.36
C HIS A 25 -6.79 2.99 6.45
N GLU A 26 -7.92 2.43 6.90
CA GLU A 26 -8.72 3.01 7.98
C GLU A 26 -7.91 3.11 9.28
N ASP A 27 -7.22 2.05 9.65
CA ASP A 27 -6.44 1.99 10.89
C ASP A 27 -5.31 3.04 10.90
N CYS A 28 -4.66 3.24 9.77
CA CYS A 28 -3.61 4.26 9.64
C CYS A 28 -4.20 5.67 9.79
N ILE A 29 -5.36 5.93 9.19
CA ILE A 29 -6.02 7.23 9.32
C ILE A 29 -6.40 7.50 10.76
N GLU A 30 -7.02 6.53 11.45
CA GLU A 30 -7.44 6.69 12.83
C GLU A 30 -6.27 6.80 13.81
N THR A 31 -5.21 6.02 13.58
CA THR A 31 -4.05 5.98 14.49
C THR A 31 -3.15 7.20 14.31
N ASP A 32 -2.88 7.59 13.07
CA ASP A 32 -1.92 8.63 12.75
C ASP A 32 -2.57 10.00 12.54
N SER A 33 -3.89 10.07 12.58
CA SER A 33 -4.66 11.30 12.29
C SER A 33 -4.31 11.90 10.93
N THR A 34 -4.01 11.06 9.95
CA THR A 34 -3.65 11.51 8.59
C THR A 34 -4.91 11.84 7.79
N LEU A 35 -4.72 12.58 6.70
CA LEU A 35 -5.80 12.93 5.78
C LEU A 35 -5.72 12.07 4.50
N ALA A 36 -5.28 10.83 4.63
CA ALA A 36 -5.05 9.94 3.50
C ALA A 36 -6.33 9.53 2.78
N THR A 37 -6.93 10.45 2.03
CA THR A 37 -8.06 10.23 1.11
C THR A 37 -9.44 10.32 1.79
N PHE A 38 -9.58 9.82 3.00
CA PHE A 38 -10.89 9.74 3.68
C PHE A 38 -10.89 10.38 5.06
N HIS A 39 -12.03 10.89 5.46
CA HIS A 39 -12.24 11.42 6.81
C HIS A 39 -12.96 10.38 7.68
N PRO A 40 -12.49 10.13 8.91
CA PRO A 40 -13.26 9.36 9.88
C PRO A 40 -14.54 10.14 10.28
N PRO A 41 -15.55 9.51 10.88
CA PRO A 41 -15.58 8.11 11.27
C PRO A 41 -15.85 7.15 10.12
N PHE A 42 -15.40 5.90 10.30
CA PHE A 42 -15.64 4.83 9.34
C PHE A 42 -16.83 4.00 9.78
N GLN A 43 -17.69 3.64 8.84
CA GLN A 43 -18.90 2.88 9.11
C GLN A 43 -18.76 1.45 8.60
N HIS A 44 -18.97 0.50 9.48
CA HIS A 44 -18.84 -0.92 9.16
C HIS A 44 -20.20 -1.60 9.31
N ALA A 45 -20.61 -2.36 8.29
CA ALA A 45 -21.84 -3.16 8.38
C ALA A 45 -21.70 -4.26 9.43
N ASN A 46 -20.47 -4.78 9.59
CA ASN A 46 -20.10 -5.73 10.63
C ASN A 46 -18.58 -5.67 10.84
N SER A 47 -18.05 -6.43 11.80
CA SER A 47 -16.62 -6.38 12.16
C SER A 47 -15.68 -6.88 11.04
N GLU A 48 -16.21 -7.58 10.05
CA GLU A 48 -15.40 -8.17 8.97
C GLU A 48 -15.48 -7.34 7.68
N THR A 49 -16.29 -6.30 7.65
CA THR A 49 -16.53 -5.49 6.46
C THR A 49 -16.00 -4.07 6.66
N PRO A 50 -15.02 -3.62 5.88
CA PRO A 50 -14.55 -2.24 5.96
C PRO A 50 -15.60 -1.25 5.49
N ASP A 51 -15.37 0.05 5.75
CA ASP A 51 -16.22 1.12 5.22
C ASP A 51 -16.31 0.98 3.71
N ILE A 52 -17.53 1.06 3.18
CA ILE A 52 -17.77 0.85 1.74
C ILE A 52 -16.98 1.82 0.85
N ARG A 53 -16.76 3.06 1.30
CA ARG A 53 -15.99 4.05 0.55
C ARG A 53 -14.54 3.60 0.38
N VAL A 54 -13.94 3.07 1.45
CA VAL A 54 -12.55 2.61 1.45
C VAL A 54 -12.43 1.32 0.65
N LEU A 55 -13.38 0.42 0.81
CA LEU A 55 -13.41 -0.85 0.06
C LEU A 55 -13.49 -0.59 -1.44
N GLU A 56 -14.39 0.29 -1.88
CA GLU A 56 -14.54 0.64 -3.31
C GLU A 56 -13.27 1.31 -3.87
N TYR A 57 -12.62 2.13 -3.06
CA TYR A 57 -11.34 2.74 -3.43
C TYR A 57 -10.30 1.66 -3.76
N TRP A 58 -10.16 0.63 -2.92
CA TRP A 58 -9.19 -0.42 -3.15
C TRP A 58 -9.58 -1.34 -4.31
N LYS A 59 -10.85 -1.56 -4.53
CA LYS A 59 -11.31 -2.27 -5.73
C LYS A 59 -10.90 -1.53 -7.00
N LYS A 60 -10.99 -0.22 -7.01
CA LYS A 60 -10.51 0.61 -8.13
C LYS A 60 -9.01 0.49 -8.33
N ASN A 61 -8.24 0.49 -7.24
CA ASN A 61 -6.79 0.32 -7.32
C ASN A 61 -6.43 -1.03 -7.93
N VAL A 62 -7.14 -2.08 -7.56
CA VAL A 62 -6.92 -3.41 -8.12
C VAL A 62 -7.25 -3.45 -9.61
N ALA A 63 -8.30 -2.75 -10.03
CA ALA A 63 -8.63 -2.63 -11.46
C ALA A 63 -7.47 -1.98 -12.25
N GLN A 64 -6.82 -0.96 -11.67
CA GLN A 64 -5.65 -0.33 -12.27
C GLN A 64 -4.44 -1.29 -12.37
N VAL A 65 -4.30 -2.19 -11.41
CA VAL A 65 -3.27 -3.24 -11.51
C VAL A 65 -3.56 -4.14 -12.70
N THR A 66 -4.81 -4.54 -12.88
CA THR A 66 -5.22 -5.36 -14.02
C THR A 66 -4.99 -4.64 -15.35
N GLU A 67 -5.22 -3.34 -15.39
CA GLU A 67 -4.98 -2.51 -16.58
C GLU A 67 -3.49 -2.27 -16.86
N GLY A 68 -2.62 -2.58 -15.92
CA GLY A 68 -1.18 -2.41 -16.08
C GLY A 68 -0.65 -1.00 -15.75
N THR A 69 -1.47 -0.14 -15.16
CA THR A 69 -1.07 1.22 -14.80
C THR A 69 -0.59 1.36 -13.35
N LYS A 70 -0.70 0.30 -12.58
CA LYS A 70 -0.30 0.31 -11.16
C LYS A 70 0.30 -1.03 -10.76
N ILE A 71 1.30 -0.99 -9.90
CA ILE A 71 1.87 -2.16 -9.24
C ILE A 71 1.73 -1.95 -7.75
N ILE A 72 1.22 -2.95 -7.04
CA ILE A 72 1.11 -2.90 -5.58
C ILE A 72 2.07 -3.91 -4.98
N PHE A 73 2.88 -3.45 -4.03
CA PHE A 73 3.85 -4.27 -3.30
C PHE A 73 3.31 -4.54 -1.91
N MET A 74 3.43 -5.78 -1.45
CA MET A 74 2.87 -6.21 -0.17
C MET A 74 3.93 -6.83 0.71
N GLN A 75 3.87 -6.54 2.01
CA GLN A 75 4.59 -7.27 3.02
C GLN A 75 3.60 -8.13 3.80
N MET A 76 3.77 -9.43 3.72
CA MET A 76 3.00 -10.36 4.53
C MET A 76 3.78 -10.69 5.80
N VAL A 77 3.09 -11.07 6.85
CA VAL A 77 3.68 -11.58 8.10
C VAL A 77 2.92 -12.83 8.49
N VAL A 78 3.57 -13.68 9.28
CA VAL A 78 2.91 -14.84 9.87
C VAL A 78 2.60 -14.49 11.32
N SER A 79 1.31 -14.49 11.67
CA SER A 79 0.87 -14.19 13.03
C SER A 79 1.25 -15.30 14.00
N GLU A 80 1.08 -15.05 15.31
CA GLU A 80 1.35 -16.04 16.35
C GLU A 80 0.53 -17.33 16.16
N SER A 81 -0.66 -17.20 15.57
CA SER A 81 -1.52 -18.35 15.26
C SER A 81 -1.09 -19.11 14.00
N GLY A 82 -0.03 -18.69 13.32
CA GLY A 82 0.46 -19.31 12.10
C GLY A 82 -0.25 -18.88 10.82
N GLN A 83 -1.13 -17.89 10.88
CA GLN A 83 -1.83 -17.38 9.72
C GLN A 83 -1.06 -16.24 9.04
N GLU A 84 -1.09 -16.23 7.73
CA GLU A 84 -0.54 -15.10 6.97
C GLU A 84 -1.47 -13.90 7.05
N GLU A 85 -0.91 -12.75 7.33
CA GLU A 85 -1.64 -11.48 7.38
C GLU A 85 -0.89 -10.43 6.57
N LEU A 86 -1.66 -9.51 5.97
CA LEU A 86 -1.08 -8.35 5.32
C LEU A 86 -0.62 -7.36 6.39
N ALA A 87 0.64 -6.96 6.33
CA ALA A 87 1.21 -6.03 7.32
C ALA A 87 1.40 -4.62 6.77
N GLY A 88 1.56 -4.49 5.46
CA GLY A 88 1.75 -3.18 4.84
C GLY A 88 1.85 -3.30 3.34
N TYR A 89 1.79 -2.15 2.68
CA TYR A 89 1.83 -2.10 1.21
C TYR A 89 2.25 -0.72 0.70
N VAL A 90 2.59 -0.68 -0.57
CA VAL A 90 2.87 0.56 -1.29
C VAL A 90 2.51 0.35 -2.76
N ALA A 91 2.09 1.39 -3.43
CA ALA A 91 1.77 1.32 -4.85
C ALA A 91 2.70 2.19 -5.69
N LEU A 92 3.03 1.70 -6.87
CA LEU A 92 3.73 2.45 -7.91
C LEU A 92 2.76 2.66 -9.06
N ALA A 93 2.39 3.91 -9.30
CA ALA A 93 1.51 4.28 -10.41
C ALA A 93 2.35 4.82 -11.55
N SER A 94 2.10 4.32 -12.75
CA SER A 94 2.78 4.76 -13.97
C SER A 94 2.01 5.91 -14.62
N GLN A 95 2.72 6.91 -15.13
CA GLN A 95 2.10 7.97 -15.91
C GLN A 95 2.04 7.57 -17.37
N ALA A 96 0.84 7.60 -17.94
CA ALA A 96 0.59 7.20 -19.32
C ALA A 96 0.69 8.38 -20.30
N THR A 97 1.69 9.24 -20.14
CA THR A 97 1.90 10.39 -21.05
C THR A 97 3.11 10.14 -21.95
N GLU A 98 3.03 10.60 -23.17
CA GLU A 98 4.13 10.48 -24.14
C GLU A 98 5.42 11.11 -23.64
N THR A 99 5.30 12.18 -22.88
CA THR A 99 6.44 12.96 -22.39
C THR A 99 6.94 12.51 -21.02
N GLY A 100 6.27 11.55 -20.40
CA GLY A 100 6.60 11.13 -19.04
C GLY A 100 6.60 9.62 -18.77
N PRO A 101 6.97 8.74 -19.75
CA PRO A 101 6.94 7.30 -19.49
C PRO A 101 7.98 6.85 -18.46
N PHE A 102 8.99 7.68 -18.20
CA PHE A 102 10.01 7.44 -17.18
C PHE A 102 9.58 7.87 -15.77
N ARG A 103 8.39 8.45 -15.63
CA ARG A 103 7.89 8.92 -14.34
C ARG A 103 6.96 7.90 -13.69
N GLY A 104 7.08 7.81 -12.38
CA GLY A 104 6.16 7.02 -11.57
C GLY A 104 5.83 7.75 -10.28
N SER A 105 4.66 7.49 -9.74
CA SER A 105 4.22 8.04 -8.45
C SER A 105 4.18 6.94 -7.41
N VAL A 106 4.78 7.21 -6.25
CA VAL A 106 4.65 6.34 -5.07
C VAL A 106 3.36 6.75 -4.36
N GLU A 107 2.46 5.80 -4.20
CA GLU A 107 1.17 6.05 -3.57
C GLU A 107 0.93 5.11 -2.40
N LYS A 108 0.30 5.63 -1.36
CA LYS A 108 -0.23 4.81 -0.26
C LYS A 108 0.79 3.86 0.36
N LEU A 109 1.93 4.39 0.80
CA LEU A 109 2.84 3.62 1.64
C LEU A 109 2.21 3.57 3.05
N LEU A 110 1.60 2.45 3.37
CA LEU A 110 0.91 2.25 4.64
C LEU A 110 1.37 0.96 5.30
N VAL A 111 1.68 1.05 6.58
CA VAL A 111 2.04 -0.10 7.41
C VAL A 111 1.02 -0.20 8.54
N SER A 112 0.45 -1.37 8.74
CA SER A 112 -0.49 -1.60 9.84
C SER A 112 0.10 -1.15 11.17
N PRO A 113 -0.65 -0.41 12.00
CA PRO A 113 -0.19 -0.03 13.33
C PRO A 113 0.24 -1.21 14.20
N ARG A 114 -0.27 -2.42 13.92
CA ARG A 114 0.10 -3.65 14.64
C ARG A 114 1.52 -4.12 14.34
N TYR A 115 2.11 -3.67 13.23
CA TYR A 115 3.39 -4.17 12.75
C TYR A 115 4.42 -3.04 12.54
N ARG A 116 4.34 -2.00 13.36
CA ARG A 116 5.27 -0.88 13.32
C ARG A 116 6.65 -1.28 13.87
N ARG A 117 7.67 -0.51 13.51
CA ARG A 117 9.06 -0.68 13.99
C ARG A 117 9.71 -1.99 13.58
N MET A 118 9.26 -2.60 12.49
CA MET A 118 9.85 -3.82 11.94
C MET A 118 10.60 -3.56 10.63
N GLY A 119 10.72 -2.30 10.22
CA GLY A 119 11.41 -1.93 8.99
C GLY A 119 10.60 -2.22 7.72
N ILE A 120 9.29 -2.45 7.84
CA ILE A 120 8.43 -2.83 6.71
C ILE A 120 8.38 -1.74 5.64
N ALA A 121 8.22 -0.46 6.04
CA ALA A 121 8.18 0.65 5.09
C ALA A 121 9.45 0.71 4.23
N LYS A 122 10.61 0.54 4.84
CA LYS A 122 11.89 0.53 4.12
C LYS A 122 12.00 -0.64 3.16
N ARG A 123 11.54 -1.81 3.58
CA ARG A 123 11.54 -3.01 2.73
C ARG A 123 10.65 -2.83 1.51
N LEU A 124 9.46 -2.26 1.71
CA LEU A 124 8.51 -1.97 0.64
C LEU A 124 9.12 -0.97 -0.36
N MET A 125 9.70 0.11 0.14
CA MET A 125 10.31 1.12 -0.72
C MET A 125 11.52 0.58 -1.48
N SER A 126 12.34 -0.24 -0.84
CA SER A 126 13.49 -0.87 -1.51
C SER A 126 13.05 -1.74 -2.68
N LYS A 127 12.01 -2.53 -2.48
CA LYS A 127 11.47 -3.38 -3.56
C LYS A 127 10.85 -2.55 -4.68
N LEU A 128 10.11 -1.53 -4.33
CA LEU A 128 9.51 -0.62 -5.31
C LEU A 128 10.60 0.04 -6.17
N GLU A 129 11.66 0.55 -5.56
CA GLU A 129 12.76 1.19 -6.27
C GLU A 129 13.48 0.20 -7.20
N GLU A 130 13.70 -1.03 -6.75
CA GLU A 130 14.31 -2.09 -7.55
C GLU A 130 13.49 -2.37 -8.81
N VAL A 131 12.19 -2.54 -8.67
CA VAL A 131 11.29 -2.82 -9.78
C VAL A 131 11.17 -1.61 -10.69
N ALA A 132 11.07 -0.41 -10.13
CA ALA A 132 10.98 0.82 -10.91
C ALA A 132 12.20 0.99 -11.83
N LEU A 133 13.41 0.76 -11.31
CA LEU A 133 14.65 0.83 -12.09
C LEU A 133 14.64 -0.18 -13.24
N LYS A 134 14.22 -1.41 -12.98
CA LYS A 134 14.14 -2.46 -14.00
C LYS A 134 13.15 -2.12 -15.11
N ARG A 135 12.15 -1.30 -14.80
CA ARG A 135 11.12 -0.88 -15.77
C ARG A 135 11.48 0.41 -16.48
N GLY A 136 12.66 0.97 -16.22
CA GLY A 136 13.08 2.24 -16.82
C GLY A 136 12.48 3.47 -16.19
N THR A 137 11.88 3.35 -15.01
CA THR A 137 11.38 4.49 -14.24
C THR A 137 12.55 5.18 -13.57
N THR A 138 12.89 6.39 -14.01
CA THR A 138 14.04 7.12 -13.51
C THR A 138 13.67 8.30 -12.62
N LEU A 139 12.39 8.63 -12.53
CA LEU A 139 11.88 9.69 -11.67
C LEU A 139 10.68 9.18 -10.89
N LEU A 140 10.82 9.16 -9.57
CA LEU A 140 9.74 8.81 -8.66
C LEU A 140 9.29 10.07 -7.93
N THR A 141 7.98 10.30 -7.93
CA THR A 141 7.37 11.38 -7.15
C THR A 141 6.55 10.80 -6.02
N LEU A 142 6.51 11.51 -4.92
CA LEU A 142 5.70 11.12 -3.77
C LEU A 142 5.31 12.37 -3.00
N ASP A 143 4.17 12.28 -2.32
CA ASP A 143 3.71 13.33 -1.41
C ASP A 143 3.78 12.81 0.01
N THR A 144 4.33 13.63 0.91
CA THR A 144 4.36 13.32 2.33
C THR A 144 4.15 14.61 3.12
N GLU A 145 3.60 14.47 4.32
CA GLU A 145 3.41 15.60 5.19
C GLU A 145 4.73 15.96 5.87
N ALA A 146 5.14 17.22 5.75
CA ALA A 146 6.38 17.71 6.39
C ALA A 146 6.31 17.52 7.90
N GLY A 147 7.38 17.00 8.48
CA GLY A 147 7.46 16.73 9.92
C GLY A 147 6.77 15.46 10.37
N SER A 148 6.15 14.71 9.45
CA SER A 148 5.52 13.43 9.80
C SER A 148 6.56 12.32 9.90
N PRO A 149 6.26 11.20 10.60
CA PRO A 149 7.16 10.05 10.65
C PRO A 149 7.48 9.47 9.27
N ALA A 150 6.58 9.62 8.31
CA ALA A 150 6.77 9.12 6.94
C ALA A 150 7.90 9.86 6.22
N GLU A 151 8.14 11.14 6.52
CA GLU A 151 9.21 11.92 5.93
C GLU A 151 10.57 11.27 6.15
N GLY A 152 10.80 10.67 7.30
CA GLY A 152 12.06 10.02 7.63
C GLY A 152 12.31 8.70 6.90
N VAL A 153 11.30 8.15 6.22
CA VAL A 153 11.43 6.91 5.44
C VAL A 153 12.01 7.20 4.06
N TYR A 154 11.70 8.36 3.52
CA TYR A 154 12.14 8.80 2.21
C TYR A 154 13.42 9.61 2.31
#